data_8de261b01651b451b500f809cf2fa251
#
_entry.id   8de261b01651b451b500f809cf2fa251
#
_cell.length_a   1.000
_cell.length_b   1.000
_cell.length_c   1.000
_cell.angle_alpha   90.00
_cell.angle_beta   90.00
_cell.angle_gamma   90.00
#
_symmetry.space_group_name_H-M   'P 1'
#
loop_
_entity.id
_entity.type
_entity.pdbx_description
1 polymer ?
#
loop_
_entity_poly.entity_id
_entity_poly.type
_entity_poly.pdbx_seq_one_letter_code
_entity_poly.pdbx_strand_id
1 'polypeptide(L)'
;MEDILKVENLQIHFPVMKGVVFKKQVATVKAVDGVSFSVKRGETLGVVGESGCGKSTTGLALMHMLQSTSGRILFEGQDTASFSREQVKQFRRRVQMVYQDPYGSLNPRMKVKDIIGEPLEVHGLDKDRDAYDQRIADLLRMVGLLPDMAERYAHEFSGGQRQRIGIARALALEPSLIVCDEPVSALDVSIQAQVINIFKNLQKRLGLTYVFIAHDLAVVRHISDRIAVMYLGRVVEIAARDDLYKTPKHPYTQALLSAVPVADVDAEARKERVVLQGEIPSPLRIPSGCRFHTRCPAAMERCKTQDPEMSEHGGGHAVACHLYS
;
A
#
# COMPACT_ATOMS: atom_id res chain seq x y z
N MET A 1 3.44 -17.11 -13.81
CA MET A 1 3.73 -15.67 -13.87
C MET A 1 4.90 -15.39 -12.94
N GLU A 2 5.83 -14.58 -13.39
CA GLU A 2 7.06 -14.23 -12.63
C GLU A 2 6.76 -13.15 -11.58
N ASP A 3 7.40 -13.25 -10.41
CA ASP A 3 7.29 -12.22 -9.38
C ASP A 3 8.06 -10.96 -9.81
N ILE A 4 7.38 -9.83 -9.91
CA ILE A 4 8.02 -8.52 -10.17
C ILE A 4 8.64 -7.94 -8.90
N LEU A 5 8.02 -8.21 -7.75
CA LEU A 5 8.45 -7.74 -6.45
C LEU A 5 8.42 -8.89 -5.46
N LYS A 6 9.50 -9.06 -4.68
CA LYS A 6 9.54 -10.01 -3.57
C LYS A 6 10.14 -9.31 -2.35
N VAL A 7 9.44 -9.40 -1.24
CA VAL A 7 9.86 -8.86 0.06
C VAL A 7 10.13 -10.04 0.98
N GLU A 8 11.32 -10.07 1.57
CA GLU A 8 11.78 -11.16 2.42
C GLU A 8 12.22 -10.63 3.78
N ASN A 9 11.48 -10.99 4.81
CA ASN A 9 11.75 -10.67 6.21
C ASN A 9 12.11 -9.19 6.46
N LEU A 10 11.40 -8.27 5.78
CA LEU A 10 11.65 -6.84 5.83
C LEU A 10 11.47 -6.30 7.24
N GLN A 11 12.47 -5.59 7.74
CA GLN A 11 12.42 -4.88 9.00
C GLN A 11 12.76 -3.40 8.81
N ILE A 12 11.96 -2.53 9.43
CA ILE A 12 12.19 -1.08 9.47
C ILE A 12 11.94 -0.63 10.90
N HIS A 13 13.03 -0.31 11.56
CA HIS A 13 13.07 0.06 12.96
C HIS A 13 13.58 1.49 13.11
N PHE A 14 12.83 2.34 13.78
CA PHE A 14 13.20 3.72 14.03
C PHE A 14 13.71 3.89 15.47
N PRO A 15 14.95 4.35 15.67
CA PRO A 15 15.47 4.62 17.00
C PRO A 15 14.80 5.87 17.60
N VAL A 16 14.35 5.77 18.84
CA VAL A 16 13.83 6.91 19.61
C VAL A 16 14.98 7.48 20.42
N MET A 17 15.39 8.70 20.11
CA MET A 17 16.51 9.38 20.76
C MET A 17 15.99 10.33 21.83
N LYS A 18 16.68 10.39 22.99
CA LYS A 18 16.42 11.35 24.07
C LYS A 18 17.69 12.14 24.39
N GLY A 19 17.54 13.42 24.66
CA GLY A 19 18.63 14.34 24.97
C GLY A 19 18.85 15.36 23.87
N VAL A 20 19.26 16.60 24.26
CA VAL A 20 19.51 17.71 23.33
C VAL A 20 20.97 17.73 22.90
N VAL A 21 21.90 17.59 23.82
CA VAL A 21 23.37 17.61 23.56
C VAL A 21 23.91 16.20 23.37
N PHE A 22 23.58 15.28 24.28
CA PHE A 22 23.95 13.86 24.18
C PHE A 22 22.71 13.05 23.84
N LYS A 23 22.57 12.71 22.56
CA LYS A 23 21.46 11.87 22.08
C LYS A 23 21.71 10.41 22.47
N LYS A 24 20.88 9.86 23.38
CA LYS A 24 20.92 8.44 23.75
C LYS A 24 19.67 7.76 23.23
N GLN A 25 19.84 6.60 22.62
CA GLN A 25 18.69 5.77 22.22
C GLN A 25 18.00 5.21 23.46
N VAL A 26 16.71 5.50 23.62
CA VAL A 26 15.90 5.07 24.77
C VAL A 26 14.85 4.03 24.41
N ALA A 27 14.50 3.91 23.13
CA ALA A 27 13.55 2.94 22.64
C ALA A 27 13.72 2.72 21.13
N THR A 28 12.98 1.77 20.56
CA THR A 28 12.93 1.50 19.12
C THR A 28 11.48 1.26 18.71
N VAL A 29 11.01 2.02 17.71
CA VAL A 29 9.72 1.77 17.06
C VAL A 29 9.93 0.73 15.98
N LYS A 30 9.36 -0.45 16.12
CA LYS A 30 9.38 -1.52 15.12
C LYS A 30 8.19 -1.37 14.16
N ALA A 31 8.31 -0.41 13.24
CA ALA A 31 7.21 -0.08 12.33
C ALA A 31 6.90 -1.22 11.34
N VAL A 32 7.93 -1.90 10.84
CA VAL A 32 7.86 -3.14 10.06
C VAL A 32 8.84 -4.12 10.69
N ASP A 33 8.42 -5.36 10.95
CA ASP A 33 9.22 -6.30 11.74
C ASP A 33 9.04 -7.75 11.28
N GLY A 34 9.58 -8.06 10.09
CA GLY A 34 9.56 -9.39 9.51
C GLY A 34 8.45 -9.59 8.47
N VAL A 35 8.18 -8.57 7.66
CA VAL A 35 7.18 -8.65 6.59
C VAL A 35 7.75 -9.40 5.38
N SER A 36 7.01 -10.41 4.90
CA SER A 36 7.34 -11.17 3.70
C SER A 36 6.11 -11.33 2.81
N PHE A 37 6.25 -11.05 1.52
CA PHE A 37 5.25 -11.30 0.49
C PHE A 37 5.88 -11.20 -0.91
N SER A 38 5.18 -11.69 -1.94
CA SER A 38 5.54 -11.44 -3.32
C SER A 38 4.37 -10.86 -4.09
N VAL A 39 4.65 -10.18 -5.21
CA VAL A 39 3.67 -9.61 -6.13
C VAL A 39 4.03 -10.06 -7.54
N LYS A 40 3.09 -10.69 -8.23
CA LYS A 40 3.27 -11.14 -9.60
C LYS A 40 3.06 -9.99 -10.58
N ARG A 41 3.68 -10.06 -11.74
CA ARG A 41 3.47 -9.07 -12.81
C ARG A 41 2.01 -9.02 -13.23
N GLY A 42 1.43 -7.82 -13.28
CA GLY A 42 0.02 -7.59 -13.60
C GLY A 42 -0.97 -7.85 -12.45
N GLU A 43 -0.47 -8.24 -11.27
CA GLU A 43 -1.28 -8.48 -10.07
C GLU A 43 -1.51 -7.18 -9.27
N THR A 44 -2.64 -7.10 -8.59
CA THR A 44 -2.87 -6.14 -7.50
C THR A 44 -2.82 -6.85 -6.15
N LEU A 45 -1.78 -6.58 -5.37
CA LEU A 45 -1.72 -6.97 -3.95
C LEU A 45 -2.31 -5.85 -3.09
N GLY A 46 -3.44 -6.12 -2.45
CA GLY A 46 -4.00 -5.26 -1.40
C GLY A 46 -3.22 -5.43 -0.09
N VAL A 47 -2.90 -4.32 0.58
CA VAL A 47 -2.28 -4.34 1.92
C VAL A 47 -3.20 -3.59 2.87
N VAL A 48 -3.77 -4.30 3.84
CA VAL A 48 -4.80 -3.75 4.76
C VAL A 48 -4.42 -3.90 6.21
N GLY A 49 -5.04 -3.11 7.07
CA GLY A 49 -4.85 -3.16 8.53
C GLY A 49 -5.16 -1.82 9.18
N GLU A 50 -5.24 -1.80 10.51
CA GLU A 50 -5.49 -0.58 11.29
C GLU A 50 -4.42 0.50 11.06
N SER A 51 -4.76 1.77 11.35
CA SER A 51 -3.79 2.87 11.26
C SER A 51 -2.58 2.61 12.17
N GLY A 52 -1.38 2.95 11.68
CA GLY A 52 -0.14 2.72 12.43
C GLY A 52 0.39 1.29 12.42
N CYS A 53 -0.21 0.34 11.69
CA CYS A 53 0.30 -1.04 11.63
C CYS A 53 1.52 -1.24 10.71
N GLY A 54 2.02 -0.19 10.04
CA GLY A 54 3.24 -0.23 9.21
C GLY A 54 3.03 -0.23 7.70
N LYS A 55 1.80 -0.11 7.20
CA LYS A 55 1.47 -0.14 5.74
C LYS A 55 2.24 0.92 4.94
N SER A 56 2.07 2.20 5.28
CA SER A 56 2.75 3.30 4.57
C SER A 56 4.28 3.22 4.71
N THR A 57 4.78 2.78 5.87
CA THR A 57 6.22 2.54 6.05
C THR A 57 6.72 1.45 5.10
N THR A 58 5.95 0.36 4.94
CA THR A 58 6.25 -0.67 3.94
C THR A 58 6.24 -0.09 2.54
N GLY A 59 5.21 0.69 2.17
CA GLY A 59 5.11 1.37 0.87
C GLY A 59 6.33 2.25 0.56
N LEU A 60 6.76 3.08 1.51
CA LEU A 60 7.94 3.94 1.36
C LEU A 60 9.24 3.13 1.20
N ALA A 61 9.36 1.98 1.87
CA ALA A 61 10.51 1.10 1.69
C ALA A 61 10.53 0.44 0.31
N LEU A 62 9.35 0.03 -0.21
CA LEU A 62 9.21 -0.49 -1.58
C LEU A 62 9.66 0.53 -2.63
N MET A 63 9.51 1.82 -2.35
CA MET A 63 9.98 2.93 -3.20
C MET A 63 11.47 3.26 -3.03
N HIS A 64 12.21 2.50 -2.21
CA HIS A 64 13.58 2.82 -1.83
C HIS A 64 13.73 4.25 -1.25
N MET A 65 12.69 4.73 -0.54
CA MET A 65 12.70 6.00 0.19
C MET A 65 13.11 5.83 1.64
N LEU A 66 12.95 4.61 2.19
CA LEU A 66 13.41 4.21 3.51
C LEU A 66 14.38 3.05 3.37
N GLN A 67 15.49 3.12 4.10
CA GLN A 67 16.42 1.99 4.20
C GLN A 67 15.86 0.94 5.15
N SER A 68 15.96 -0.33 4.75
CA SER A 68 15.64 -1.45 5.62
C SER A 68 16.67 -1.57 6.74
N THR A 69 16.21 -1.89 7.95
CA THR A 69 17.10 -2.28 9.06
C THR A 69 17.68 -3.67 8.82
N SER A 70 16.87 -4.56 8.26
CA SER A 70 17.26 -5.90 7.78
C SER A 70 16.21 -6.44 6.82
N GLY A 71 16.45 -7.62 6.26
CA GLY A 71 15.61 -8.22 5.21
C GLY A 71 15.97 -7.69 3.82
N ARG A 72 15.22 -8.11 2.80
CA ARG A 72 15.51 -7.79 1.40
C ARG A 72 14.25 -7.40 0.65
N ILE A 73 14.40 -6.50 -0.30
CA ILE A 73 13.41 -6.14 -1.32
C ILE A 73 14.03 -6.46 -2.67
N LEU A 74 13.47 -7.45 -3.36
CA LEU A 74 13.92 -7.86 -4.67
C LEU A 74 12.93 -7.31 -5.71
N PHE A 75 13.44 -6.50 -6.64
CA PHE A 75 12.69 -6.03 -7.80
C PHE A 75 13.24 -6.73 -9.04
N GLU A 76 12.39 -7.51 -9.72
CA GLU A 76 12.76 -8.36 -10.86
C GLU A 76 13.99 -9.23 -10.55
N GLY A 77 14.00 -9.83 -9.36
CA GLY A 77 15.06 -10.72 -8.89
C GLY A 77 16.34 -10.02 -8.38
N GLN A 78 16.44 -8.68 -8.49
CA GLN A 78 17.61 -7.93 -8.04
C GLN A 78 17.34 -7.28 -6.68
N ASP A 79 18.28 -7.40 -5.74
CA ASP A 79 18.19 -6.77 -4.42
C ASP A 79 18.40 -5.27 -4.52
N THR A 80 17.35 -4.50 -4.16
CA THR A 80 17.35 -3.03 -4.27
C THR A 80 18.38 -2.38 -3.34
N ALA A 81 18.79 -3.04 -2.26
CA ALA A 81 19.81 -2.53 -1.34
C ALA A 81 21.21 -2.45 -1.98
N SER A 82 21.46 -3.25 -3.03
CA SER A 82 22.73 -3.28 -3.76
C SER A 82 22.80 -2.29 -4.92
N PHE A 83 21.72 -1.53 -5.19
CA PHE A 83 21.64 -0.65 -6.35
C PHE A 83 22.62 0.52 -6.27
N SER A 84 23.37 0.74 -7.35
CA SER A 84 24.12 1.97 -7.59
C SER A 84 23.15 3.16 -7.80
N ARG A 85 23.68 4.38 -7.76
CA ARG A 85 22.87 5.60 -8.00
C ARG A 85 22.12 5.55 -9.33
N GLU A 86 22.76 5.04 -10.39
CA GLU A 86 22.13 4.93 -11.70
C GLU A 86 21.04 3.86 -11.71
N GLN A 87 21.26 2.71 -11.06
CA GLN A 87 20.24 1.68 -10.90
C GLN A 87 19.06 2.18 -10.06
N VAL A 88 19.29 2.96 -9.00
CA VAL A 88 18.19 3.61 -8.25
C VAL A 88 17.40 4.56 -9.14
N LYS A 89 18.05 5.33 -10.03
CA LYS A 89 17.38 6.21 -10.98
C LYS A 89 16.50 5.40 -11.96
N GLN A 90 17.02 4.30 -12.50
CA GLN A 90 16.25 3.39 -13.37
C GLN A 90 15.12 2.69 -12.63
N PHE A 91 15.36 2.25 -11.41
CA PHE A 91 14.34 1.68 -10.54
C PHE A 91 13.19 2.66 -10.30
N ARG A 92 13.50 3.92 -9.93
CA ARG A 92 12.50 4.97 -9.72
C ARG A 92 11.71 5.34 -10.97
N ARG A 93 12.24 5.09 -12.17
CA ARG A 93 11.48 5.20 -13.42
C ARG A 93 10.41 4.10 -13.53
N ARG A 94 10.71 2.90 -13.06
CA ARG A 94 9.88 1.71 -13.20
C ARG A 94 8.91 1.48 -12.05
N VAL A 95 9.22 2.05 -10.89
CA VAL A 95 8.40 1.95 -9.68
C VAL A 95 7.98 3.35 -9.27
N GLN A 96 6.68 3.62 -9.30
CA GLN A 96 6.11 4.93 -9.01
C GLN A 96 5.14 4.88 -7.83
N MET A 97 4.80 6.03 -7.27
CA MET A 97 3.90 6.14 -6.12
C MET A 97 2.74 7.07 -6.37
N VAL A 98 1.55 6.65 -5.93
CA VAL A 98 0.38 7.50 -5.78
C VAL A 98 0.14 7.71 -4.29
N TYR A 99 0.15 8.96 -3.85
CA TYR A 99 0.11 9.34 -2.44
C TYR A 99 -1.31 9.47 -1.89
N GLN A 100 -1.43 9.36 -0.57
CA GLN A 100 -2.66 9.44 0.19
C GLN A 100 -3.35 10.81 0.10
N ASP A 101 -2.56 11.89 0.23
CA ASP A 101 -3.08 13.26 0.24
C ASP A 101 -2.93 13.92 -1.14
N PRO A 102 -4.02 14.09 -1.90
CA PRO A 102 -3.97 14.75 -3.19
C PRO A 102 -3.70 16.27 -3.08
N TYR A 103 -3.89 16.87 -1.89
CA TYR A 103 -3.60 18.28 -1.65
C TYR A 103 -2.12 18.51 -1.35
N GLY A 104 -1.53 17.70 -0.48
CA GLY A 104 -0.12 17.81 -0.10
C GLY A 104 0.85 17.26 -1.14
N SER A 105 0.39 16.36 -2.02
CA SER A 105 1.26 15.73 -3.04
C SER A 105 1.46 16.56 -4.31
N LEU A 106 0.66 17.59 -4.54
CA LEU A 106 0.74 18.47 -5.70
C LEU A 106 1.05 19.90 -5.26
N ASN A 107 2.05 20.53 -5.88
CA ASN A 107 2.32 21.94 -5.62
C ASN A 107 1.16 22.80 -6.17
N PRO A 108 0.40 23.52 -5.31
CA PRO A 108 -0.79 24.26 -5.74
C PRO A 108 -0.51 25.40 -6.71
N ARG A 109 0.74 25.87 -6.79
CA ARG A 109 1.19 26.98 -7.65
C ARG A 109 1.76 26.53 -8.99
N MET A 110 1.86 25.22 -9.23
CA MET A 110 2.29 24.66 -10.51
C MET A 110 1.09 24.40 -11.41
N LYS A 111 1.29 24.53 -12.72
CA LYS A 111 0.32 24.07 -13.73
C LYS A 111 0.28 22.55 -13.77
N VAL A 112 -0.85 22.01 -14.18
CA VAL A 112 -1.04 20.55 -14.29
C VAL A 112 -0.01 19.91 -15.20
N LYS A 113 0.30 20.53 -16.35
CA LYS A 113 1.34 20.03 -17.27
C LYS A 113 2.71 19.92 -16.61
N ASP A 114 3.08 20.91 -15.80
CA ASP A 114 4.39 20.93 -15.14
C ASP A 114 4.45 19.85 -14.04
N ILE A 115 3.34 19.62 -13.33
CA ILE A 115 3.24 18.55 -12.31
C ILE A 115 3.34 17.16 -12.95
N ILE A 116 2.62 16.92 -14.05
CA ILE A 116 2.63 15.62 -14.73
C ILE A 116 3.97 15.42 -15.45
N GLY A 117 4.56 16.49 -15.97
CA GLY A 117 5.80 16.48 -16.74
C GLY A 117 7.07 16.44 -15.90
N GLU A 118 7.03 16.86 -14.62
CA GLU A 118 8.20 16.87 -13.74
C GLU A 118 9.02 15.55 -13.78
N PRO A 119 8.41 14.35 -13.70
CA PRO A 119 9.16 13.11 -13.86
C PRO A 119 9.84 12.97 -15.21
N LEU A 120 9.22 13.45 -16.30
CA LEU A 120 9.81 13.43 -17.64
C LEU A 120 11.05 14.32 -17.72
N GLU A 121 10.98 15.53 -17.16
CA GLU A 121 12.10 16.48 -17.09
C GLU A 121 13.27 15.93 -16.28
N VAL A 122 12.99 15.37 -15.08
CA VAL A 122 14.02 14.75 -14.20
C VAL A 122 14.75 13.60 -14.90
N HIS A 123 14.06 12.89 -15.80
CA HIS A 123 14.64 11.79 -16.57
C HIS A 123 15.13 12.20 -17.97
N GLY A 124 15.05 13.48 -18.34
CA GLY A 124 15.51 14.02 -19.62
C GLY A 124 14.73 13.54 -20.83
N LEU A 125 13.41 13.34 -20.67
CA LEU A 125 12.46 12.87 -21.68
C LEU A 125 11.59 14.03 -22.26
N ASP A 126 11.95 15.27 -21.98
CA ASP A 126 11.25 16.52 -22.33
C ASP A 126 11.84 17.27 -23.54
N LYS A 127 12.82 16.69 -24.24
CA LYS A 127 13.61 17.35 -25.29
C LYS A 127 12.79 17.72 -26.52
N ASP A 128 11.82 16.91 -26.88
CA ASP A 128 10.88 17.16 -27.97
C ASP A 128 9.59 17.76 -27.38
N ARG A 129 9.36 19.04 -27.65
CA ARG A 129 8.25 19.78 -27.07
C ARG A 129 6.89 19.29 -27.55
N ASP A 130 6.77 18.95 -28.81
CA ASP A 130 5.50 18.46 -29.37
C ASP A 130 5.17 17.08 -28.82
N ALA A 131 6.17 16.18 -28.73
CA ALA A 131 6.01 14.87 -28.11
C ALA A 131 5.69 14.97 -26.62
N TYR A 132 6.28 15.92 -25.89
CA TYR A 132 5.99 16.20 -24.49
C TYR A 132 4.54 16.66 -24.31
N ASP A 133 4.08 17.67 -25.04
CA ASP A 133 2.73 18.21 -24.91
C ASP A 133 1.68 17.14 -25.31
N GLN A 134 1.95 16.35 -26.35
CA GLN A 134 1.10 15.21 -26.72
C GLN A 134 1.05 14.16 -25.61
N ARG A 135 2.19 13.84 -24.97
CA ARG A 135 2.26 12.89 -23.86
C ARG A 135 1.42 13.35 -22.68
N ILE A 136 1.52 14.64 -22.30
CA ILE A 136 0.70 15.22 -21.21
C ILE A 136 -0.79 15.12 -21.56
N ALA A 137 -1.17 15.45 -22.79
CA ALA A 137 -2.56 15.36 -23.25
C ALA A 137 -3.10 13.91 -23.16
N ASP A 138 -2.29 12.92 -23.56
CA ASP A 138 -2.69 11.51 -23.50
C ASP A 138 -2.81 11.00 -22.06
N LEU A 139 -1.90 11.41 -21.17
CA LEU A 139 -1.96 11.08 -19.75
C LEU A 139 -3.24 11.64 -19.09
N LEU A 140 -3.60 12.89 -19.41
CA LEU A 140 -4.85 13.49 -18.94
C LEU A 140 -6.08 12.70 -19.43
N ARG A 141 -6.13 12.33 -20.72
CA ARG A 141 -7.21 11.50 -21.26
C ARG A 141 -7.30 10.14 -20.57
N MET A 142 -6.15 9.51 -20.27
CA MET A 142 -6.12 8.19 -19.59
C MET A 142 -6.77 8.22 -18.21
N VAL A 143 -6.71 9.35 -17.51
CA VAL A 143 -7.33 9.51 -16.18
C VAL A 143 -8.70 10.20 -16.22
N GLY A 144 -9.25 10.44 -17.43
CA GLY A 144 -10.56 11.04 -17.64
C GLY A 144 -10.61 12.54 -17.37
N LEU A 145 -9.50 13.25 -17.66
CA LEU A 145 -9.41 14.71 -17.67
C LEU A 145 -9.25 15.21 -19.11
N LEU A 146 -9.68 16.47 -19.35
CA LEU A 146 -9.56 17.09 -20.66
C LEU A 146 -8.15 17.66 -20.86
N PRO A 147 -7.57 17.57 -22.08
CA PRO A 147 -6.22 18.09 -22.36
C PRO A 147 -6.05 19.59 -22.11
N ASP A 148 -7.08 20.40 -22.33
CA ASP A 148 -7.08 21.85 -22.09
C ASP A 148 -6.89 22.21 -20.60
N MET A 149 -7.13 21.28 -19.70
CA MET A 149 -6.86 21.42 -18.26
C MET A 149 -5.36 21.46 -17.94
N ALA A 150 -4.47 21.12 -18.89
CA ALA A 150 -3.01 21.12 -18.70
C ALA A 150 -2.45 22.49 -18.28
N GLU A 151 -3.07 23.59 -18.75
CA GLU A 151 -2.63 24.96 -18.47
C GLU A 151 -3.17 25.53 -17.14
N ARG A 152 -4.10 24.84 -16.49
CA ARG A 152 -4.69 25.26 -15.23
C ARG A 152 -3.78 24.92 -14.04
N TYR A 153 -3.95 25.65 -12.94
CA TYR A 153 -3.21 25.41 -11.70
C TYR A 153 -3.87 24.32 -10.86
N ALA A 154 -3.04 23.56 -10.10
CA ALA A 154 -3.53 22.46 -9.29
C ALA A 154 -4.59 22.88 -8.25
N HIS A 155 -4.52 24.13 -7.72
CA HIS A 155 -5.50 24.61 -6.73
C HIS A 155 -6.91 24.83 -7.30
N GLU A 156 -7.08 24.87 -8.62
CA GLU A 156 -8.39 25.05 -9.27
C GLU A 156 -9.19 23.73 -9.39
N PHE A 157 -8.60 22.62 -8.97
CA PHE A 157 -9.20 21.28 -9.12
C PHE A 157 -9.77 20.74 -7.81
N SER A 158 -10.86 19.95 -7.92
CA SER A 158 -11.42 19.18 -6.79
C SER A 158 -10.46 18.11 -6.31
N GLY A 159 -10.66 17.57 -5.11
CA GLY A 159 -9.83 16.48 -4.53
C GLY A 159 -9.73 15.27 -5.47
N GLY A 160 -10.85 14.81 -6.05
CA GLY A 160 -10.86 13.70 -6.99
C GLY A 160 -10.14 14.00 -8.31
N GLN A 161 -10.22 15.25 -8.81
CA GLN A 161 -9.47 15.66 -9.99
C GLN A 161 -7.96 15.74 -9.69
N ARG A 162 -7.57 16.26 -8.52
CA ARG A 162 -6.16 16.26 -8.08
C ARG A 162 -5.60 14.85 -7.95
N GLN A 163 -6.39 13.92 -7.42
CA GLN A 163 -5.99 12.51 -7.37
C GLN A 163 -5.73 11.94 -8.76
N ARG A 164 -6.58 12.26 -9.74
CA ARG A 164 -6.37 11.85 -11.14
C ARG A 164 -5.11 12.48 -11.74
N ILE A 165 -4.79 13.74 -11.41
CA ILE A 165 -3.51 14.37 -11.81
C ILE A 165 -2.32 13.62 -11.17
N GLY A 166 -2.41 13.24 -9.89
CA GLY A 166 -1.40 12.42 -9.22
C GLY A 166 -1.20 11.04 -9.86
N ILE A 167 -2.28 10.42 -10.32
CA ILE A 167 -2.22 9.16 -11.08
C ILE A 167 -1.56 9.40 -12.44
N ALA A 168 -1.92 10.46 -13.17
CA ALA A 168 -1.31 10.81 -14.44
C ALA A 168 0.21 11.05 -14.30
N ARG A 169 0.63 11.76 -13.23
CA ARG A 169 2.05 11.95 -12.91
C ARG A 169 2.78 10.61 -12.70
N ALA A 170 2.19 9.70 -11.94
CA ALA A 170 2.78 8.38 -11.72
C ALA A 170 2.92 7.56 -13.02
N LEU A 171 2.04 7.76 -13.99
CA LEU A 171 2.06 7.09 -15.30
C LEU A 171 3.07 7.69 -16.28
N ALA A 172 3.60 8.90 -16.03
CA ALA A 172 4.41 9.66 -16.99
C ALA A 172 5.63 8.86 -17.49
N LEU A 173 6.25 8.07 -16.62
CA LEU A 173 7.45 7.27 -16.91
C LEU A 173 7.15 5.83 -17.36
N GLU A 174 5.90 5.47 -17.63
CA GLU A 174 5.50 4.10 -18.01
C GLU A 174 5.97 3.04 -17.01
N PRO A 175 5.58 3.17 -15.74
CA PRO A 175 6.05 2.27 -14.70
C PRO A 175 5.53 0.84 -14.91
N SER A 176 6.23 -0.14 -14.37
CA SER A 176 5.77 -1.53 -14.29
C SER A 176 5.10 -1.86 -12.96
N LEU A 177 5.38 -1.07 -11.91
CA LEU A 177 4.81 -1.21 -10.57
C LEU A 177 4.41 0.17 -10.04
N ILE A 178 3.22 0.27 -9.47
CA ILE A 178 2.77 1.46 -8.76
C ILE A 178 2.39 1.07 -7.31
N VAL A 179 3.00 1.74 -6.36
CA VAL A 179 2.61 1.69 -4.95
C VAL A 179 1.56 2.76 -4.70
N CYS A 180 0.36 2.37 -4.32
CA CYS A 180 -0.74 3.28 -4.03
C CYS A 180 -0.92 3.32 -2.50
N ASP A 181 -0.53 4.43 -1.86
CA ASP A 181 -0.69 4.61 -0.42
C ASP A 181 -1.98 5.36 -0.13
N GLU A 182 -3.01 4.61 0.29
CA GLU A 182 -4.37 5.09 0.61
C GLU A 182 -4.95 6.07 -0.44
N PRO A 183 -4.91 5.77 -1.74
CA PRO A 183 -5.12 6.74 -2.81
C PRO A 183 -6.56 7.27 -2.92
N VAL A 184 -7.47 6.78 -2.09
CA VAL A 184 -8.90 7.18 -2.12
C VAL A 184 -9.43 7.58 -0.74
N SER A 185 -8.61 7.52 0.33
CA SER A 185 -9.06 7.74 1.72
C SER A 185 -9.61 9.13 1.99
N ALA A 186 -9.14 10.14 1.27
CA ALA A 186 -9.55 11.54 1.41
C ALA A 186 -10.70 11.95 0.46
N LEU A 187 -11.32 10.99 -0.23
CA LEU A 187 -12.34 11.24 -1.25
C LEU A 187 -13.73 10.74 -0.83
N ASP A 188 -14.77 11.38 -1.34
CA ASP A 188 -16.15 10.92 -1.17
C ASP A 188 -16.37 9.55 -1.85
N VAL A 189 -17.27 8.73 -1.31
CA VAL A 189 -17.53 7.34 -1.74
C VAL A 189 -17.77 7.22 -3.25
N SER A 190 -18.55 8.15 -3.84
CA SER A 190 -18.82 8.16 -5.29
C SER A 190 -17.57 8.43 -6.13
N ILE A 191 -16.69 9.29 -5.65
CA ILE A 191 -15.42 9.62 -6.30
C ILE A 191 -14.41 8.48 -6.11
N GLN A 192 -14.40 7.83 -4.93
CA GLN A 192 -13.58 6.63 -4.69
C GLN A 192 -13.85 5.56 -5.75
N ALA A 193 -15.13 5.25 -6.01
CA ALA A 193 -15.51 4.24 -7.01
C ALA A 193 -14.99 4.61 -8.42
N GLN A 194 -15.05 5.89 -8.80
CA GLN A 194 -14.52 6.36 -10.09
C GLN A 194 -13.00 6.18 -10.18
N VAL A 195 -12.26 6.55 -9.13
CA VAL A 195 -10.80 6.42 -9.07
C VAL A 195 -10.38 4.94 -9.11
N ILE A 196 -11.08 4.06 -8.39
CA ILE A 196 -10.84 2.60 -8.44
C ILE A 196 -11.05 2.05 -9.85
N ASN A 197 -12.10 2.50 -10.55
CA ASN A 197 -12.33 2.10 -11.93
C ASN A 197 -11.22 2.60 -12.88
N ILE A 198 -10.66 3.79 -12.64
CA ILE A 198 -9.48 4.27 -13.38
C ILE A 198 -8.30 3.31 -13.19
N PHE A 199 -7.95 2.95 -11.95
CA PHE A 199 -6.86 1.99 -11.68
C PHE A 199 -7.08 0.65 -12.39
N LYS A 200 -8.29 0.08 -12.33
CA LYS A 200 -8.62 -1.19 -13.01
C LYS A 200 -8.49 -1.10 -14.53
N ASN A 201 -8.96 0.00 -15.12
CA ASN A 201 -8.86 0.22 -16.56
C ASN A 201 -7.40 0.39 -17.00
N LEU A 202 -6.60 1.13 -16.23
CA LEU A 202 -5.17 1.32 -16.47
C LEU A 202 -4.42 -0.01 -16.36
N GLN A 203 -4.72 -0.83 -15.35
CA GLN A 203 -4.12 -2.17 -15.20
C GLN A 203 -4.38 -3.05 -16.42
N LYS A 204 -5.64 -3.11 -16.88
CA LYS A 204 -6.02 -3.91 -18.05
C LYS A 204 -5.36 -3.42 -19.35
N ARG A 205 -5.24 -2.10 -19.53
CA ARG A 205 -4.71 -1.49 -20.76
C ARG A 205 -3.20 -1.52 -20.83
N LEU A 206 -2.52 -1.33 -19.70
CA LEU A 206 -1.07 -1.13 -19.62
C LEU A 206 -0.32 -2.29 -18.95
N GLY A 207 -1.03 -3.32 -18.46
CA GLY A 207 -0.41 -4.44 -17.75
C GLY A 207 0.24 -4.06 -16.42
N LEU A 208 -0.26 -3.01 -15.75
CA LEU A 208 0.32 -2.47 -14.53
C LEU A 208 0.20 -3.45 -13.36
N THR A 209 1.21 -3.43 -12.51
CA THR A 209 1.19 -4.12 -11.22
C THR A 209 0.96 -3.11 -10.12
N TYR A 210 0.16 -3.46 -9.11
CA TYR A 210 -0.12 -2.58 -7.97
C TYR A 210 0.22 -3.23 -6.63
N VAL A 211 0.80 -2.43 -5.72
CA VAL A 211 0.70 -2.64 -4.28
C VAL A 211 -0.28 -1.58 -3.76
N PHE A 212 -1.48 -2.00 -3.40
CA PHE A 212 -2.58 -1.11 -3.04
C PHE A 212 -2.81 -1.10 -1.53
N ILE A 213 -2.31 -0.08 -0.87
CA ILE A 213 -2.44 0.10 0.58
C ILE A 213 -3.76 0.82 0.86
N ALA A 214 -4.58 0.25 1.75
CA ALA A 214 -5.81 0.89 2.22
C ALA A 214 -6.15 0.46 3.64
N HIS A 215 -6.97 1.24 4.32
CA HIS A 215 -7.57 0.85 5.59
C HIS A 215 -8.99 0.29 5.40
N ASP A 216 -9.63 0.56 4.26
CA ASP A 216 -10.98 0.10 3.94
C ASP A 216 -10.94 -1.20 3.11
N LEU A 217 -11.42 -2.28 3.71
CA LEU A 217 -11.55 -3.59 3.08
C LEU A 217 -12.58 -3.58 1.93
N ALA A 218 -13.62 -2.74 1.98
CA ALA A 218 -14.59 -2.66 0.90
C ALA A 218 -13.92 -2.18 -0.41
N VAL A 219 -13.03 -1.18 -0.31
CA VAL A 219 -12.24 -0.68 -1.44
C VAL A 219 -11.31 -1.77 -1.99
N VAL A 220 -10.57 -2.44 -1.10
CA VAL A 220 -9.58 -3.46 -1.48
C VAL A 220 -10.24 -4.66 -2.16
N ARG A 221 -11.45 -5.05 -1.74
CA ARG A 221 -12.24 -6.12 -2.38
C ARG A 221 -12.46 -5.88 -3.88
N HIS A 222 -12.63 -4.62 -4.28
CA HIS A 222 -12.92 -4.30 -5.67
C HIS A 222 -11.71 -4.28 -6.58
N ILE A 223 -10.50 -4.04 -6.05
CA ILE A 223 -9.31 -3.85 -6.88
C ILE A 223 -8.29 -4.99 -6.78
N SER A 224 -8.22 -5.69 -5.64
CA SER A 224 -7.13 -6.63 -5.37
C SER A 224 -7.41 -8.03 -5.89
N ASP A 225 -6.34 -8.73 -6.29
CA ASP A 225 -6.33 -10.15 -6.61
C ASP A 225 -6.00 -10.98 -5.36
N ARG A 226 -5.01 -10.53 -4.57
CA ARG A 226 -4.64 -11.07 -3.27
C ARG A 226 -4.59 -9.95 -2.24
N ILE A 227 -4.74 -10.31 -0.97
CA ILE A 227 -4.76 -9.36 0.14
C ILE A 227 -3.84 -9.85 1.25
N ALA A 228 -2.94 -8.96 1.70
CA ALA A 228 -2.11 -9.13 2.88
C ALA A 228 -2.67 -8.28 4.02
N VAL A 229 -3.00 -8.91 5.14
CA VAL A 229 -3.51 -8.26 6.35
C VAL A 229 -2.34 -8.01 7.30
N MET A 230 -2.12 -6.74 7.64
CA MET A 230 -1.03 -6.32 8.54
C MET A 230 -1.54 -5.93 9.93
N TYR A 231 -0.83 -6.37 10.95
CA TYR A 231 -1.05 -5.99 12.34
C TYR A 231 0.28 -5.74 13.06
N LEU A 232 0.46 -4.58 13.67
CA LEU A 232 1.66 -4.17 14.43
C LEU A 232 2.98 -4.56 13.74
N GLY A 233 3.15 -4.16 12.47
CA GLY A 233 4.37 -4.35 11.70
C GLY A 233 4.58 -5.74 11.12
N ARG A 234 3.58 -6.63 11.16
CA ARG A 234 3.63 -7.98 10.56
C ARG A 234 2.46 -8.26 9.63
N VAL A 235 2.68 -9.12 8.64
CA VAL A 235 1.58 -9.77 7.92
C VAL A 235 1.08 -10.92 8.78
N VAL A 236 -0.21 -10.90 9.10
CA VAL A 236 -0.85 -11.95 9.94
C VAL A 236 -1.65 -12.92 9.08
N GLU A 237 -2.10 -12.51 7.91
CA GLU A 237 -2.79 -13.36 6.95
C GLU A 237 -2.59 -12.83 5.54
N ILE A 238 -2.40 -13.72 4.57
CA ILE A 238 -2.36 -13.40 3.14
C ILE A 238 -3.10 -14.48 2.36
N ALA A 239 -4.01 -14.07 1.47
CA ALA A 239 -4.79 -15.01 0.67
C ALA A 239 -5.25 -14.37 -0.65
N ALA A 240 -5.79 -15.19 -1.56
CA ALA A 240 -6.61 -14.71 -2.65
C ALA A 240 -7.80 -13.92 -2.10
N ARG A 241 -8.19 -12.84 -2.77
CA ARG A 241 -9.29 -11.98 -2.32
C ARG A 241 -10.53 -12.77 -1.91
N ASP A 242 -11.01 -13.63 -2.78
CA ASP A 242 -12.28 -14.33 -2.55
C ASP A 242 -12.19 -15.31 -1.37
N ASP A 243 -11.04 -15.95 -1.16
CA ASP A 243 -10.78 -16.84 -0.03
C ASP A 243 -10.72 -16.07 1.28
N LEU A 244 -10.06 -14.91 1.30
CA LEU A 244 -9.99 -14.06 2.49
C LEU A 244 -11.37 -13.60 2.95
N TYR A 245 -12.27 -13.25 2.00
CA TYR A 245 -13.62 -12.79 2.34
C TYR A 245 -14.57 -13.92 2.69
N LYS A 246 -14.38 -15.13 2.14
CA LYS A 246 -15.26 -16.29 2.43
C LYS A 246 -14.83 -17.06 3.66
N THR A 247 -13.53 -17.24 3.84
CA THR A 247 -12.95 -18.10 4.90
C THR A 247 -11.75 -17.46 5.57
N PRO A 248 -11.91 -16.25 6.18
CA PRO A 248 -10.82 -15.61 6.91
C PRO A 248 -10.40 -16.51 8.08
N LYS A 249 -9.10 -16.71 8.25
CA LYS A 249 -8.54 -17.59 9.27
C LYS A 249 -8.13 -16.83 10.52
N HIS A 250 -7.39 -15.73 10.38
CA HIS A 250 -6.90 -15.01 11.54
C HIS A 250 -8.05 -14.24 12.24
N PRO A 251 -8.20 -14.35 13.59
CA PRO A 251 -9.27 -13.67 14.31
C PRO A 251 -9.31 -12.15 14.11
N TYR A 252 -8.16 -11.52 13.88
CA TYR A 252 -8.10 -10.10 13.51
C TYR A 252 -8.73 -9.82 12.14
N THR A 253 -8.46 -10.66 11.14
CA THR A 253 -9.08 -10.55 9.81
C THR A 253 -10.59 -10.73 9.90
N GLN A 254 -11.06 -11.70 10.68
CA GLN A 254 -12.49 -11.93 10.94
C GLN A 254 -13.15 -10.68 11.53
N ALA A 255 -12.51 -10.07 12.53
CA ALA A 255 -13.00 -8.84 13.14
C ALA A 255 -13.05 -7.66 12.15
N LEU A 256 -11.98 -7.46 11.36
CA LEU A 256 -11.96 -6.41 10.34
C LEU A 256 -13.08 -6.61 9.29
N LEU A 257 -13.27 -7.83 8.81
CA LEU A 257 -14.31 -8.17 7.82
C LEU A 257 -15.73 -8.07 8.42
N SER A 258 -15.88 -8.34 9.73
CA SER A 258 -17.17 -8.16 10.39
C SER A 258 -17.64 -6.70 10.43
N ALA A 259 -16.72 -5.75 10.36
CA ALA A 259 -17.01 -4.32 10.35
C ALA A 259 -17.36 -3.76 8.95
N VAL A 260 -17.07 -4.51 7.87
CA VAL A 260 -17.39 -4.08 6.49
C VAL A 260 -18.88 -4.17 6.25
N PRO A 261 -19.59 -3.10 5.87
CA PRO A 261 -21.01 -3.14 5.57
C PRO A 261 -21.33 -4.08 4.39
N VAL A 262 -22.45 -4.80 4.47
CA VAL A 262 -22.96 -5.63 3.39
C VAL A 262 -24.07 -4.85 2.69
N ALA A 263 -24.10 -4.89 1.34
CA ALA A 263 -25.12 -4.16 0.57
C ALA A 263 -26.55 -4.72 0.74
N ASP A 264 -26.67 -5.96 1.18
CA ASP A 264 -27.94 -6.62 1.50
C ASP A 264 -28.35 -6.26 2.93
N VAL A 265 -29.48 -5.55 3.07
CA VAL A 265 -30.01 -5.06 4.36
C VAL A 265 -30.32 -6.21 5.31
N ASP A 266 -30.89 -7.31 4.80
CA ASP A 266 -31.25 -8.48 5.62
C ASP A 266 -30.00 -9.26 6.06
N ALA A 267 -28.98 -9.34 5.20
CA ALA A 267 -27.70 -9.94 5.52
C ALA A 267 -26.91 -9.09 6.53
N GLU A 268 -26.93 -7.76 6.39
CA GLU A 268 -26.31 -6.82 7.34
C GLU A 268 -26.98 -6.91 8.73
N ALA A 269 -28.32 -7.02 8.79
CA ALA A 269 -29.05 -7.14 10.05
C ALA A 269 -28.75 -8.45 10.82
N ARG A 270 -28.40 -9.52 10.10
CA ARG A 270 -28.03 -10.83 10.67
C ARG A 270 -26.55 -10.97 11.00
N LYS A 271 -25.74 -10.00 10.59
CA LYS A 271 -24.28 -10.06 10.73
C LYS A 271 -23.87 -9.75 12.16
N GLU A 272 -23.26 -10.74 12.81
CA GLU A 272 -22.65 -10.54 14.12
C GLU A 272 -21.34 -9.75 13.97
N ARG A 273 -21.30 -8.56 14.54
CA ARG A 273 -20.09 -7.72 14.56
C ARG A 273 -19.16 -8.20 15.69
N VAL A 274 -17.95 -8.57 15.31
CA VAL A 274 -16.90 -8.91 16.28
C VAL A 274 -16.27 -7.61 16.78
N VAL A 275 -16.65 -7.19 17.97
CA VAL A 275 -16.06 -6.00 18.62
C VAL A 275 -14.76 -6.40 19.30
N LEU A 276 -13.64 -5.88 18.79
CA LEU A 276 -12.34 -6.09 19.40
C LEU A 276 -12.25 -5.29 20.72
N GLN A 277 -11.97 -5.99 21.80
CA GLN A 277 -11.78 -5.36 23.13
C GLN A 277 -10.33 -4.90 23.28
N GLY A 278 -10.14 -3.82 24.04
CA GLY A 278 -8.82 -3.28 24.36
C GLY A 278 -8.27 -2.31 23.29
N GLU A 279 -7.25 -1.57 23.68
CA GLU A 279 -6.56 -0.62 22.81
C GLU A 279 -5.54 -1.31 21.93
N ILE A 280 -5.21 -0.67 20.79
CA ILE A 280 -4.12 -1.12 19.93
C ILE A 280 -2.81 -0.94 20.70
N PRO A 281 -2.01 -2.00 20.89
CA PRO A 281 -0.73 -1.87 21.59
C PRO A 281 0.20 -0.93 20.86
N SER A 282 1.00 -0.18 21.61
CA SER A 282 1.97 0.75 21.05
C SER A 282 3.10 -0.02 20.31
N PRO A 283 3.52 0.45 19.13
CA PRO A 283 4.68 -0.12 18.43
C PRO A 283 6.01 0.06 19.19
N LEU A 284 6.01 0.86 20.26
CA LEU A 284 7.11 0.98 21.21
C LEU A 284 7.13 -0.14 22.26
N ARG A 285 5.98 -0.76 22.53
CA ARG A 285 5.79 -1.83 23.52
C ARG A 285 4.98 -2.95 22.93
N ILE A 286 5.60 -3.66 21.99
CA ILE A 286 4.97 -4.80 21.33
C ILE A 286 4.76 -5.92 22.35
N PRO A 287 3.54 -6.52 22.43
CA PRO A 287 3.28 -7.67 23.28
C PRO A 287 4.20 -8.86 22.95
N SER A 288 4.60 -9.62 23.96
CA SER A 288 5.33 -10.89 23.78
C SER A 288 4.47 -11.92 23.07
N GLY A 289 5.07 -12.84 22.33
CA GLY A 289 4.36 -13.86 21.58
C GLY A 289 3.52 -13.28 20.44
N CYS A 290 2.32 -13.82 20.22
CA CYS A 290 1.39 -13.32 19.21
C CYS A 290 0.99 -11.87 19.51
N ARG A 291 1.28 -10.94 18.61
CA ARG A 291 1.03 -9.49 18.80
C ARG A 291 -0.44 -9.14 19.00
N PHE A 292 -1.33 -10.00 18.52
CA PHE A 292 -2.77 -9.81 18.62
C PHE A 292 -3.38 -10.43 19.90
N HIS A 293 -2.64 -11.21 20.70
CA HIS A 293 -3.20 -11.98 21.83
C HIS A 293 -3.96 -11.11 22.84
N THR A 294 -3.56 -9.86 23.05
CA THR A 294 -4.21 -8.93 24.00
C THR A 294 -5.62 -8.51 23.59
N ARG A 295 -5.97 -8.70 22.31
CA ARG A 295 -7.27 -8.31 21.72
C ARG A 295 -7.99 -9.52 21.11
N CYS A 296 -7.37 -10.69 21.12
CA CYS A 296 -7.87 -11.90 20.48
C CYS A 296 -8.90 -12.60 21.33
N PRO A 297 -10.15 -12.81 20.86
CA PRO A 297 -11.17 -13.54 21.63
C PRO A 297 -10.85 -15.04 21.78
N ALA A 298 -9.95 -15.58 20.91
CA ALA A 298 -9.52 -16.98 20.92
C ALA A 298 -8.08 -17.15 21.44
N ALA A 299 -7.59 -16.20 22.27
CA ALA A 299 -6.22 -16.26 22.78
C ALA A 299 -5.99 -17.47 23.68
N MET A 300 -4.89 -18.19 23.44
CA MET A 300 -4.42 -19.34 24.22
C MET A 300 -3.19 -18.98 25.05
N GLU A 301 -2.82 -19.76 26.03
CA GLU A 301 -1.61 -19.50 26.85
C GLU A 301 -0.34 -19.40 26.00
N ARG A 302 -0.18 -20.27 25.01
CA ARG A 302 0.97 -20.20 24.09
C ARG A 302 1.05 -18.89 23.29
N CYS A 303 -0.10 -18.22 23.02
CA CYS A 303 -0.11 -16.95 22.32
C CYS A 303 0.57 -15.83 23.12
N LYS A 304 0.69 -15.94 24.45
CA LYS A 304 1.34 -14.95 25.31
C LYS A 304 2.86 -15.02 25.24
N THR A 305 3.41 -16.18 24.87
CA THR A 305 4.85 -16.47 24.97
C THR A 305 5.50 -16.80 23.64
N GLN A 306 4.74 -17.34 22.67
CA GLN A 306 5.24 -17.78 21.39
C GLN A 306 4.62 -16.96 20.26
N ASP A 307 5.47 -16.46 19.38
CA ASP A 307 5.03 -15.76 18.17
C ASP A 307 4.66 -16.80 17.10
N PRO A 308 3.46 -16.75 16.50
CA PRO A 308 3.07 -17.72 15.49
C PRO A 308 3.85 -17.50 14.20
N GLU A 309 4.34 -18.60 13.64
CA GLU A 309 4.93 -18.58 12.29
C GLU A 309 3.84 -18.57 11.22
N MET A 310 4.17 -18.04 10.04
CA MET A 310 3.29 -18.07 8.87
C MET A 310 3.22 -19.51 8.35
N SER A 311 2.02 -20.08 8.32
CA SER A 311 1.76 -21.43 7.79
C SER A 311 0.82 -21.39 6.59
N GLU A 312 1.12 -22.18 5.57
CA GLU A 312 0.33 -22.31 4.34
C GLU A 312 -0.80 -23.32 4.51
N HIS A 313 -2.01 -22.96 4.01
CA HIS A 313 -3.23 -23.77 4.11
C HIS A 313 -3.87 -24.10 2.75
N GLY A 314 -3.05 -24.15 1.70
CA GLY A 314 -3.48 -24.43 0.33
C GLY A 314 -3.94 -23.16 -0.41
N GLY A 315 -3.87 -23.21 -1.75
CA GLY A 315 -4.32 -22.11 -2.60
C GLY A 315 -3.57 -20.77 -2.43
N GLY A 316 -2.41 -20.75 -1.78
CA GLY A 316 -1.69 -19.52 -1.43
C GLY A 316 -2.31 -18.77 -0.25
N HIS A 317 -3.14 -19.44 0.55
CA HIS A 317 -3.70 -18.90 1.79
C HIS A 317 -2.77 -19.22 2.96
N ALA A 318 -2.09 -18.21 3.47
CA ALA A 318 -1.17 -18.34 4.59
C ALA A 318 -1.62 -17.50 5.79
N VAL A 319 -1.44 -18.02 7.01
CA VAL A 319 -1.84 -17.37 8.26
C VAL A 319 -0.82 -17.57 9.36
N ALA A 320 -0.55 -16.51 10.12
CA ALA A 320 0.29 -16.54 11.33
C ALA A 320 -0.61 -16.62 12.57
N CYS A 321 -1.11 -17.80 12.90
CA CYS A 321 -2.04 -18.00 14.02
C CYS A 321 -1.93 -19.39 14.61
N HIS A 322 -1.82 -19.49 15.93
CA HIS A 322 -1.75 -20.76 16.64
C HIS A 322 -3.01 -21.64 16.60
N LEU A 323 -4.13 -21.12 16.09
CA LEU A 323 -5.32 -21.94 15.83
C LEU A 323 -5.11 -22.89 14.65
N TYR A 324 -4.07 -22.63 13.83
CA TYR A 324 -3.80 -23.34 12.58
C TYR A 324 -2.39 -23.94 12.52
N SER A 325 -1.60 -23.84 13.61
CA SER A 325 -0.22 -24.37 13.70
C SER A 325 -0.12 -25.48 14.74
#